data_0be6ee4a24caa7279db40b8db1b14632
#
_entry.id   0be6ee4a24caa7279db40b8db1b14632
#
_cell.length_a   1.000
_cell.length_b   1.000
_cell.length_c   1.000
_cell.angle_alpha   90.00
_cell.angle_beta   90.00
_cell.angle_gamma   90.00
#
_symmetry.space_group_name_H-M   'P 1'
#
loop_
_entity.id
_entity.type
_entity.pdbx_description
1 polymer ?
#
loop_
_entity_poly.entity_id
_entity_poly.type
_entity_poly.pdbx_seq_one_letter_code
_entity_poly.pdbx_strand_id
1 'polypeptide(L)'
;MIFATKERDVQLKRLDKLISGIRTNKVELLDILTEIATYDSAEAEIESSIATLLGAEEEVERYNPPTIDRIAVYHSSNVLLYSYVLYAAIPSLFCKEILIRPSTKALSTMVKLHDFLMKQADIPSQLLPISQRKFREQAGQSDVVVFTGNYENSLKVQQTYPQALFLYFGAGINPFIIGEKANIEDASKRAVAARVYNSGQDCMCPNVYFVHENMKERFLATLIQDIKELQIGKRNVPGNVIAPLFYEGLSEQAQDYLTQMKDRIVYGGAVDLSINYVEPTVVVSSLEKIGEVIEFFCPIFHVVTYRDEQEVVDWLHAPERVESTLGASVFGVPELVEKLRSTHIVSENLSLYDIENGNHPFGGYGLQANYVCHQGNFTSRPLLISKEVSAVFGRK
;
A
#
# COMPACT_ATOMS: atom_id res chain seq x y z
N MET A 1 17.02 -25.85 22.54
CA MET A 1 15.63 -25.45 22.82
C MET A 1 15.56 -24.30 23.82
N ILE A 2 16.14 -24.37 25.03
CA ILE A 2 16.09 -23.32 26.08
C ILE A 2 16.79 -21.99 25.68
N PHE A 3 17.87 -22.01 24.89
CA PHE A 3 18.56 -20.79 24.43
C PHE A 3 17.76 -20.03 23.38
N ALA A 4 17.07 -20.74 22.46
CA ALA A 4 16.23 -20.12 21.43
C ALA A 4 15.01 -19.42 22.02
N THR A 5 14.42 -19.96 23.11
CA THR A 5 13.31 -19.33 23.84
C THR A 5 13.73 -18.04 24.54
N LYS A 6 14.90 -18.00 25.18
CA LYS A 6 15.37 -16.79 25.87
C LYS A 6 15.69 -15.63 24.90
N GLU A 7 16.27 -15.94 23.76
CA GLU A 7 16.56 -14.92 22.73
C GLU A 7 15.25 -14.34 22.14
N ARG A 8 14.29 -15.19 21.86
CA ARG A 8 12.95 -14.79 21.40
C ARG A 8 12.23 -13.91 22.42
N ASP A 9 12.26 -14.25 23.71
CA ASP A 9 11.65 -13.44 24.76
C ASP A 9 12.27 -12.03 24.81
N VAL A 10 13.58 -11.89 24.58
CA VAL A 10 14.24 -10.59 24.51
C VAL A 10 13.78 -9.78 23.29
N GLN A 11 13.61 -10.44 22.16
CA GLN A 11 13.15 -9.80 20.93
C GLN A 11 11.69 -9.34 21.04
N LEU A 12 10.81 -10.16 21.60
CA LEU A 12 9.39 -9.78 21.86
C LEU A 12 9.29 -8.60 22.83
N LYS A 13 10.05 -8.60 23.93
CA LYS A 13 10.11 -7.45 24.85
C LYS A 13 10.58 -6.16 24.17
N ARG A 14 11.38 -6.25 23.11
CA ARG A 14 11.77 -5.09 22.31
C ARG A 14 10.57 -4.52 21.54
N LEU A 15 9.73 -5.38 20.94
CA LEU A 15 8.51 -4.95 20.28
C LEU A 15 7.50 -4.36 21.28
N ASP A 16 7.36 -4.93 22.47
CA ASP A 16 6.52 -4.37 23.55
C ASP A 16 6.94 -2.95 23.95
N LYS A 17 8.26 -2.71 24.04
CA LYS A 17 8.80 -1.36 24.27
C LYS A 17 8.48 -0.42 23.13
N LEU A 18 8.60 -0.88 21.88
CA LEU A 18 8.26 -0.10 20.70
C LEU A 18 6.77 0.29 20.72
N ILE A 19 5.87 -0.66 20.95
CA ILE A 19 4.42 -0.41 21.07
C ILE A 19 4.14 0.62 22.16
N SER A 20 4.72 0.42 23.34
CA SER A 20 4.55 1.35 24.48
C SER A 20 5.06 2.75 24.13
N GLY A 21 6.24 2.83 23.50
CA GLY A 21 6.83 4.09 23.06
C GLY A 21 5.99 4.83 22.02
N ILE A 22 5.47 4.11 21.01
CA ILE A 22 4.55 4.67 20.01
C ILE A 22 3.28 5.22 20.68
N ARG A 23 2.67 4.46 21.59
CA ARG A 23 1.45 4.89 22.30
C ARG A 23 1.70 6.12 23.17
N THR A 24 2.79 6.11 23.93
CA THR A 24 3.12 7.19 24.86
C THR A 24 3.47 8.49 24.17
N ASN A 25 4.14 8.40 23.00
CA ASN A 25 4.63 9.56 22.25
C ASN A 25 3.86 9.75 20.93
N LYS A 26 2.56 9.36 20.90
CA LYS A 26 1.70 9.43 19.70
C LYS A 26 1.67 10.82 19.06
N VAL A 27 1.69 11.88 19.86
CA VAL A 27 1.66 13.27 19.37
C VAL A 27 2.92 13.61 18.58
N GLU A 28 4.12 13.31 19.12
CA GLU A 28 5.39 13.53 18.39
C GLU A 28 5.42 12.72 17.10
N LEU A 29 4.92 11.50 17.13
CA LEU A 29 4.86 10.63 15.95
C LEU A 29 3.88 11.16 14.89
N LEU A 30 2.72 11.67 15.29
CA LEU A 30 1.77 12.33 14.40
C LEU A 30 2.38 13.57 13.75
N ASP A 31 3.13 14.40 14.51
CA ASP A 31 3.83 15.56 13.96
C ASP A 31 4.83 15.16 12.86
N ILE A 32 5.54 14.04 13.06
CA ILE A 32 6.46 13.50 12.05
C ILE A 32 5.71 12.99 10.82
N LEU A 33 4.69 12.16 10.99
CA LEU A 33 4.00 11.51 9.87
C LEU A 33 3.15 12.50 9.06
N THR A 34 2.60 13.53 9.70
CA THR A 34 1.82 14.58 9.01
C THR A 34 2.66 15.52 8.15
N GLU A 35 3.98 15.38 8.13
CA GLU A 35 4.79 16.02 7.09
C GLU A 35 4.47 15.51 5.69
N ILE A 36 4.02 14.26 5.56
CA ILE A 36 3.74 13.60 4.27
C ILE A 36 2.31 13.05 4.15
N ALA A 37 1.63 12.77 5.26
CA ALA A 37 0.30 12.19 5.31
C ALA A 37 -0.73 13.15 5.92
N THR A 38 -2.01 12.99 5.59
CA THR A 38 -3.09 13.67 6.32
C THR A 38 -3.18 13.13 7.75
N TYR A 39 -3.70 13.93 8.68
CA TYR A 39 -3.76 13.57 10.11
C TYR A 39 -4.47 12.23 10.33
N ASP A 40 -5.66 12.07 9.75
CA ASP A 40 -6.46 10.85 9.93
C ASP A 40 -5.79 9.63 9.32
N SER A 41 -5.07 9.80 8.18
CA SER A 41 -4.28 8.71 7.58
C SER A 41 -3.05 8.37 8.40
N ALA A 42 -2.37 9.36 8.99
CA ALA A 42 -1.25 9.13 9.91
C ALA A 42 -1.71 8.42 11.20
N GLU A 43 -2.87 8.80 11.72
CA GLU A 43 -3.47 8.11 12.87
C GLU A 43 -3.83 6.66 12.56
N ALA A 44 -4.48 6.41 11.42
CA ALA A 44 -4.79 5.06 10.95
C ALA A 44 -3.52 4.22 10.72
N GLU A 45 -2.45 4.81 10.17
CA GLU A 45 -1.15 4.16 10.00
C GLU A 45 -0.53 3.75 11.35
N ILE A 46 -0.63 4.60 12.37
CA ILE A 46 -0.17 4.29 13.74
C ILE A 46 -0.95 3.10 14.32
N GLU A 47 -2.27 3.12 14.21
CA GLU A 47 -3.12 2.04 14.76
C GLU A 47 -2.87 0.70 14.03
N SER A 48 -2.76 0.70 12.70
CA SER A 48 -2.40 -0.49 11.91
C SER A 48 -1.01 -1.01 12.29
N SER A 49 -0.04 -0.11 12.50
CA SER A 49 1.31 -0.46 12.94
C SER A 49 1.32 -1.14 14.30
N ILE A 50 0.55 -0.60 15.25
CA ILE A 50 0.42 -1.20 16.59
C ILE A 50 -0.27 -2.56 16.51
N ALA A 51 -1.36 -2.68 15.74
CA ALA A 51 -2.07 -3.95 15.56
C ALA A 51 -1.15 -5.03 14.98
N THR A 52 -0.35 -4.67 13.96
CA THR A 52 0.62 -5.56 13.32
C THR A 52 1.75 -5.97 14.27
N LEU A 53 2.27 -5.05 15.07
CA LEU A 53 3.26 -5.38 16.11
C LEU A 53 2.73 -6.33 17.17
N LEU A 54 1.46 -6.18 17.57
CA LEU A 54 0.80 -7.08 18.52
C LEU A 54 0.60 -8.50 17.95
N GLY A 55 0.40 -8.64 16.63
CA GLY A 55 0.28 -9.92 15.94
C GLY A 55 1.61 -10.59 15.58
N ALA A 56 2.75 -9.94 15.84
CA ALA A 56 4.06 -10.40 15.37
C ALA A 56 4.48 -11.76 15.94
N GLU A 57 4.16 -12.06 17.19
CA GLU A 57 4.46 -13.36 17.81
C GLU A 57 3.72 -14.49 17.09
N GLU A 58 2.42 -14.32 16.86
CA GLU A 58 1.59 -15.31 16.14
C GLU A 58 2.07 -15.52 14.71
N GLU A 59 2.48 -14.43 14.01
CA GLU A 59 3.06 -14.52 12.68
C GLU A 59 4.32 -15.39 12.65
N VAL A 60 5.28 -15.09 13.55
CA VAL A 60 6.54 -15.83 13.61
C VAL A 60 6.34 -17.27 14.08
N GLU A 61 5.35 -17.55 14.94
CA GLU A 61 4.98 -18.92 15.29
C GLU A 61 4.38 -19.69 14.12
N ARG A 62 3.49 -19.05 13.37
CA ARG A 62 2.82 -19.65 12.21
C ARG A 62 3.80 -20.04 11.11
N TYR A 63 4.74 -19.18 10.78
CA TYR A 63 5.65 -19.41 9.66
C TYR A 63 7.02 -19.97 10.07
N ASN A 64 7.39 -19.84 11.34
CA ASN A 64 8.64 -20.34 11.92
C ASN A 64 9.88 -20.03 11.06
N PRO A 65 10.13 -18.76 10.68
CA PRO A 65 11.28 -18.40 9.88
C PRO A 65 12.58 -18.72 10.64
N PRO A 66 13.64 -19.28 9.99
CA PRO A 66 14.93 -19.42 10.61
C PRO A 66 15.59 -18.05 10.79
N THR A 67 16.52 -17.96 11.73
CA THR A 67 17.34 -16.74 11.87
C THR A 67 18.23 -16.56 10.65
N ILE A 68 18.19 -15.38 10.06
CA ILE A 68 19.04 -14.95 8.94
C ILE A 68 19.97 -13.83 9.38
N ASP A 69 21.02 -13.58 8.59
CA ASP A 69 22.05 -12.61 8.98
C ASP A 69 21.64 -11.18 8.62
N ARG A 70 21.16 -10.94 7.40
CA ARG A 70 20.89 -9.57 6.95
C ARG A 70 19.70 -9.42 6.00
N ILE A 71 18.93 -8.36 6.22
CA ILE A 71 17.92 -7.86 5.29
C ILE A 71 18.33 -6.47 4.78
N ALA A 72 18.24 -6.24 3.47
CA ALA A 72 18.37 -4.93 2.85
C ALA A 72 16.99 -4.42 2.44
N VAL A 73 16.61 -3.23 2.90
CA VAL A 73 15.30 -2.61 2.64
C VAL A 73 15.46 -1.35 1.79
N TYR A 74 14.87 -1.33 0.61
CA TYR A 74 14.60 -0.11 -0.16
C TYR A 74 13.22 0.38 0.25
N HIS A 75 13.19 1.32 1.19
CA HIS A 75 12.00 1.72 1.92
C HIS A 75 11.05 2.56 1.06
N SER A 76 9.76 2.43 1.31
CA SER A 76 8.70 3.20 0.65
C SER A 76 8.82 4.72 0.89
N SER A 77 8.08 5.50 0.11
CA SER A 77 7.97 6.94 0.31
C SER A 77 6.65 7.36 0.96
N ASN A 78 5.69 6.47 1.09
CA ASN A 78 4.42 6.61 1.81
C ASN A 78 4.31 5.54 2.89
N VAL A 79 3.36 5.66 3.80
CA VAL A 79 3.12 4.75 4.93
C VAL A 79 4.42 4.33 5.62
N LEU A 80 5.22 5.33 6.03
CA LEU A 80 6.60 5.14 6.47
C LEU A 80 6.71 4.28 7.73
N LEU A 81 5.84 4.51 8.72
CA LEU A 81 5.83 3.76 9.96
C LEU A 81 5.38 2.31 9.71
N TYR A 82 4.30 2.13 8.95
CA TYR A 82 3.77 0.81 8.66
C TYR A 82 4.78 -0.04 7.87
N SER A 83 5.40 0.55 6.85
CA SER A 83 6.48 -0.10 6.10
C SER A 83 7.69 -0.44 6.99
N TYR A 84 8.03 0.42 7.95
CA TYR A 84 9.09 0.11 8.92
C TYR A 84 8.72 -1.08 9.80
N VAL A 85 7.47 -1.15 10.25
CA VAL A 85 6.99 -2.29 11.04
C VAL A 85 7.07 -3.58 10.24
N LEU A 86 6.57 -3.59 9.01
CA LEU A 86 6.56 -4.76 8.13
C LEU A 86 7.97 -5.23 7.72
N TYR A 87 8.88 -4.28 7.45
CA TYR A 87 10.17 -4.59 6.81
C TYR A 87 11.36 -4.56 7.76
N ALA A 88 11.18 -4.02 8.97
CA ALA A 88 12.25 -3.93 9.96
C ALA A 88 11.84 -4.42 11.35
N ALA A 89 10.78 -3.91 11.94
CA ALA A 89 10.45 -4.24 13.33
C ALA A 89 10.09 -5.73 13.50
N ILE A 90 9.16 -6.27 12.71
CA ILE A 90 8.81 -7.70 12.76
C ILE A 90 9.97 -8.58 12.31
N PRO A 91 10.66 -8.33 11.17
CA PRO A 91 11.82 -9.09 10.78
C PRO A 91 12.96 -9.11 11.82
N SER A 92 13.03 -8.12 12.71
CA SER A 92 14.01 -8.15 13.82
C SER A 92 13.86 -9.33 14.79
N LEU A 93 12.73 -10.05 14.73
CA LEU A 93 12.53 -11.29 15.48
C LEU A 93 13.32 -12.49 14.93
N PHE A 94 13.73 -12.43 13.66
CA PHE A 94 14.46 -13.51 12.98
C PHE A 94 15.62 -13.03 12.10
N CYS A 95 15.99 -11.75 12.18
CA CYS A 95 17.12 -11.18 11.44
C CYS A 95 18.07 -10.44 12.38
N LYS A 96 19.40 -10.63 12.18
CA LYS A 96 20.43 -10.02 13.05
C LYS A 96 20.69 -8.56 12.69
N GLU A 97 20.61 -8.19 11.42
CA GLU A 97 20.92 -6.84 10.93
C GLU A 97 19.97 -6.42 9.80
N ILE A 98 19.44 -5.22 9.88
CA ILE A 98 18.53 -4.68 8.88
C ILE A 98 19.07 -3.34 8.37
N LEU A 99 19.45 -3.29 7.10
CA LEU A 99 19.93 -2.07 6.45
C LEU A 99 18.78 -1.41 5.70
N ILE A 100 18.50 -0.16 6.00
CA ILE A 100 17.37 0.57 5.41
C ILE A 100 17.89 1.74 4.58
N ARG A 101 17.55 1.75 3.29
CA ARG A 101 17.75 2.88 2.40
C ARG A 101 16.43 3.62 2.23
N PRO A 102 16.33 4.86 2.72
CA PRO A 102 15.12 5.65 2.57
C PRO A 102 14.90 6.08 1.11
N SER A 103 13.63 6.30 0.73
CA SER A 103 13.30 7.01 -0.49
C SER A 103 13.80 8.45 -0.42
N THR A 104 14.36 8.97 -1.51
CA THR A 104 14.79 10.38 -1.57
C THR A 104 13.62 11.35 -1.43
N LYS A 105 12.42 10.94 -1.82
CA LYS A 105 11.19 11.76 -1.74
C LYS A 105 10.76 12.04 -0.30
N ALA A 106 10.97 11.08 0.62
CA ALA A 106 10.57 11.19 2.03
C ALA A 106 11.78 11.14 2.99
N LEU A 107 12.97 11.49 2.52
CA LEU A 107 14.22 11.33 3.27
C LEU A 107 14.19 12.02 4.63
N SER A 108 13.81 13.30 4.66
CA SER A 108 13.80 14.09 5.91
C SER A 108 12.88 13.47 6.96
N THR A 109 11.66 13.12 6.55
CA THR A 109 10.66 12.54 7.44
C THR A 109 11.08 11.14 7.92
N MET A 110 11.69 10.34 7.02
CA MET A 110 12.17 9.00 7.39
C MET A 110 13.34 9.06 8.38
N VAL A 111 14.23 10.06 8.30
CA VAL A 111 15.29 10.26 9.30
C VAL A 111 14.68 10.56 10.67
N LYS A 112 13.73 11.50 10.75
CA LYS A 112 13.03 11.83 12.01
C LYS A 112 12.29 10.63 12.59
N LEU A 113 11.60 9.87 11.72
CA LEU A 113 10.88 8.67 12.13
C LEU A 113 11.85 7.60 12.68
N HIS A 114 12.95 7.34 11.99
CA HIS A 114 13.93 6.35 12.45
C HIS A 114 14.55 6.77 13.78
N ASP A 115 14.96 8.03 13.94
CA ASP A 115 15.49 8.56 15.20
C ASP A 115 14.46 8.46 16.34
N PHE A 116 13.19 8.73 16.04
CA PHE A 116 12.09 8.54 16.99
C PHE A 116 11.99 7.08 17.42
N LEU A 117 11.92 6.14 16.48
CA LEU A 117 11.74 4.70 16.76
C LEU A 117 12.92 4.11 17.54
N MET A 118 14.15 4.51 17.19
CA MET A 118 15.37 4.06 17.90
C MET A 118 15.44 4.55 19.34
N LYS A 119 14.81 5.66 19.67
CA LYS A 119 14.65 6.10 21.09
C LYS A 119 13.68 5.21 21.87
N GLN A 120 12.69 4.61 21.19
CA GLN A 120 11.68 3.77 21.85
C GLN A 120 12.20 2.35 22.08
N ALA A 121 12.91 1.77 21.09
CA ALA A 121 13.40 0.41 21.17
C ALA A 121 14.67 0.22 20.34
N ASP A 122 15.57 -0.64 20.83
CA ASP A 122 16.81 -1.01 20.15
C ASP A 122 16.55 -2.06 19.05
N ILE A 123 15.92 -1.63 17.94
CA ILE A 123 15.70 -2.47 16.76
C ILE A 123 17.04 -2.62 16.01
N PRO A 124 17.47 -3.82 15.59
CA PRO A 124 18.74 -4.03 14.90
C PRO A 124 18.70 -3.51 13.44
N SER A 125 18.35 -2.24 13.29
CA SER A 125 18.20 -1.57 12.01
C SER A 125 19.10 -0.35 11.91
N GLN A 126 19.65 -0.13 10.72
CA GLN A 126 20.48 1.02 10.42
C GLN A 126 19.90 1.78 9.21
N LEU A 127 19.58 3.05 9.40
CA LEU A 127 19.17 3.92 8.30
C LEU A 127 20.41 4.44 7.56
N LEU A 128 20.46 4.22 6.26
CA LEU A 128 21.56 4.58 5.38
C LEU A 128 21.07 5.57 4.30
N PRO A 129 21.10 6.88 4.55
CA PRO A 129 20.67 7.92 3.60
C PRO A 129 21.75 8.17 2.53
N ILE A 130 22.11 7.13 1.80
CA ILE A 130 23.18 7.11 0.80
C ILE A 130 22.62 6.79 -0.59
N SER A 131 23.44 7.03 -1.62
CA SER A 131 23.05 6.69 -2.99
C SER A 131 22.79 5.18 -3.15
N GLN A 132 21.93 4.82 -4.10
CA GLN A 132 21.61 3.42 -4.39
C GLN A 132 22.88 2.58 -4.68
N ARG A 133 23.87 3.15 -5.38
CA ARG A 133 25.14 2.48 -5.65
C ARG A 133 25.89 2.15 -4.35
N LYS A 134 26.07 3.14 -3.46
CA LYS A 134 26.74 2.93 -2.17
C LYS A 134 25.98 1.95 -1.28
N PHE A 135 24.65 2.01 -1.29
CA PHE A 135 23.83 1.09 -0.53
C PHE A 135 24.03 -0.36 -1.00
N ARG A 136 24.07 -0.61 -2.31
CA ARG A 136 24.39 -1.94 -2.86
C ARG A 136 25.77 -2.45 -2.45
N GLU A 137 26.78 -1.56 -2.40
CA GLU A 137 28.13 -1.92 -1.96
C GLU A 137 28.12 -2.41 -0.50
N GLN A 138 27.31 -1.81 0.38
CA GLN A 138 27.17 -2.19 1.78
C GLN A 138 26.25 -3.41 2.00
N ALA A 139 25.17 -3.47 1.26
CA ALA A 139 24.11 -4.48 1.40
C ALA A 139 24.27 -5.69 0.48
N GLY A 140 25.36 -5.79 -0.30
CA GLY A 140 25.50 -6.77 -1.38
C GLY A 140 25.45 -8.24 -0.98
N GLN A 141 25.68 -8.56 0.30
CA GLN A 141 25.64 -9.92 0.86
C GLN A 141 24.40 -10.14 1.76
N SER A 142 23.30 -9.44 1.51
CA SER A 142 22.06 -9.66 2.25
C SER A 142 21.40 -10.97 1.84
N ASP A 143 20.84 -11.70 2.81
CA ASP A 143 20.05 -12.91 2.57
C ASP A 143 18.73 -12.56 1.89
N VAL A 144 18.13 -11.44 2.30
CA VAL A 144 16.86 -10.95 1.81
C VAL A 144 16.99 -9.50 1.36
N VAL A 145 16.34 -9.17 0.25
CA VAL A 145 16.17 -7.80 -0.22
C VAL A 145 14.67 -7.50 -0.33
N VAL A 146 14.23 -6.44 0.34
CA VAL A 146 12.88 -5.91 0.21
C VAL A 146 12.95 -4.62 -0.60
N PHE A 147 12.21 -4.57 -1.69
CA PHE A 147 12.18 -3.41 -2.57
C PHE A 147 10.76 -2.90 -2.73
N THR A 148 10.55 -1.60 -2.44
CA THR A 148 9.30 -0.89 -2.74
C THR A 148 9.55 0.16 -3.82
N GLY A 149 8.63 0.28 -4.78
CA GLY A 149 8.75 1.22 -5.88
C GLY A 149 8.16 0.70 -7.19
N ASN A 150 8.60 1.24 -8.32
CA ASN A 150 8.10 0.78 -9.61
C ASN A 150 8.78 -0.51 -10.08
N TYR A 151 8.06 -1.24 -10.94
CA TYR A 151 8.45 -2.55 -11.46
C TYR A 151 9.79 -2.53 -12.21
N GLU A 152 10.01 -1.58 -13.11
CA GLU A 152 11.24 -1.51 -13.90
C GLU A 152 12.48 -1.32 -13.03
N ASN A 153 12.38 -0.49 -11.98
CA ASN A 153 13.47 -0.31 -11.04
C ASN A 153 13.69 -1.54 -10.17
N SER A 154 12.62 -2.27 -9.83
CA SER A 154 12.73 -3.51 -9.06
C SER A 154 13.57 -4.55 -9.82
N LEU A 155 13.34 -4.72 -11.12
CA LEU A 155 14.12 -5.62 -11.97
C LEU A 155 15.62 -5.25 -12.03
N LYS A 156 15.91 -3.93 -12.17
CA LYS A 156 17.30 -3.43 -12.19
C LYS A 156 18.01 -3.68 -10.87
N VAL A 157 17.30 -3.51 -9.75
CA VAL A 157 17.87 -3.76 -8.42
C VAL A 157 18.02 -5.25 -8.18
N GLN A 158 17.02 -6.07 -8.52
CA GLN A 158 17.03 -7.51 -8.35
C GLN A 158 18.28 -8.16 -9.01
N GLN A 159 18.62 -7.74 -10.25
CA GLN A 159 19.80 -8.22 -10.96
C GLN A 159 21.12 -7.99 -10.19
N THR A 160 21.14 -7.05 -9.26
CA THR A 160 22.34 -6.75 -8.45
C THR A 160 22.44 -7.59 -7.18
N TYR A 161 21.43 -8.42 -6.88
CA TYR A 161 21.37 -9.32 -5.74
C TYR A 161 20.99 -10.76 -6.18
N PRO A 162 21.83 -11.40 -7.05
CA PRO A 162 21.46 -12.67 -7.69
C PRO A 162 21.27 -13.85 -6.73
N GLN A 163 21.84 -13.77 -5.53
CA GLN A 163 21.78 -14.85 -4.53
C GLN A 163 20.74 -14.59 -3.43
N ALA A 164 20.28 -13.34 -3.29
CA ALA A 164 19.32 -13.00 -2.25
C ALA A 164 17.91 -13.48 -2.60
N LEU A 165 17.12 -13.73 -1.57
CA LEU A 165 15.68 -13.78 -1.67
C LEU A 165 15.18 -12.35 -1.87
N PHE A 166 14.68 -12.03 -3.06
CA PHE A 166 14.22 -10.69 -3.43
C PHE A 166 12.68 -10.62 -3.36
N LEU A 167 12.16 -9.70 -2.56
CA LEU A 167 10.73 -9.41 -2.46
C LEU A 167 10.47 -8.01 -3.00
N TYR A 168 9.60 -7.94 -3.99
CA TYR A 168 9.12 -6.70 -4.57
C TYR A 168 7.69 -6.41 -4.12
N PHE A 169 7.47 -5.24 -3.57
CA PHE A 169 6.17 -4.67 -3.24
C PHE A 169 6.00 -3.39 -4.06
N GLY A 170 5.16 -3.44 -5.07
CA GLY A 170 4.87 -2.34 -5.96
C GLY A 170 3.47 -1.80 -5.74
N ALA A 171 2.87 -1.39 -6.83
CA ALA A 171 1.52 -0.89 -6.91
C ALA A 171 0.80 -1.59 -8.07
N GLY A 172 -0.52 -1.52 -8.08
CA GLY A 172 -1.29 -2.20 -9.12
C GLY A 172 -2.69 -1.62 -9.28
N ILE A 173 -3.43 -2.20 -10.20
CA ILE A 173 -4.81 -1.82 -10.44
C ILE A 173 -5.69 -2.42 -9.35
N ASN A 174 -6.44 -1.56 -8.66
CA ASN A 174 -7.41 -1.90 -7.63
C ASN A 174 -8.82 -1.52 -8.10
N PRO A 175 -9.57 -2.43 -8.72
CA PRO A 175 -10.97 -2.17 -9.06
C PRO A 175 -11.85 -2.15 -7.80
N PHE A 176 -12.83 -1.23 -7.81
CA PHE A 176 -13.92 -1.17 -6.86
C PHE A 176 -15.21 -1.46 -7.64
N ILE A 177 -15.83 -2.62 -7.41
CA ILE A 177 -16.89 -3.14 -8.25
C ILE A 177 -18.23 -3.11 -7.51
N ILE A 178 -19.23 -2.50 -8.11
CA ILE A 178 -20.56 -2.27 -7.53
C ILE A 178 -21.61 -2.91 -8.45
N GLY A 179 -22.20 -4.01 -7.99
CA GLY A 179 -23.27 -4.72 -8.70
C GLY A 179 -24.67 -4.27 -8.31
N GLU A 180 -25.66 -4.85 -8.94
CA GLU A 180 -27.09 -4.50 -8.74
C GLU A 180 -27.59 -4.69 -7.32
N LYS A 181 -27.01 -5.65 -6.57
CA LYS A 181 -27.45 -5.98 -5.19
C LYS A 181 -26.62 -5.25 -4.12
N ALA A 182 -25.74 -4.31 -4.52
CA ALA A 182 -24.92 -3.57 -3.58
C ALA A 182 -25.77 -2.64 -2.68
N ASN A 183 -25.40 -2.55 -1.42
CA ASN A 183 -25.83 -1.45 -0.57
C ASN A 183 -25.07 -0.20 -1.00
N ILE A 184 -25.73 0.70 -1.72
CA ILE A 184 -25.10 1.86 -2.34
C ILE A 184 -24.56 2.84 -1.31
N GLU A 185 -25.26 3.05 -0.21
CA GLU A 185 -24.87 3.98 0.85
C GLU A 185 -23.57 3.51 1.54
N ASP A 186 -23.45 2.21 1.81
CA ASP A 186 -22.23 1.62 2.39
C ASP A 186 -21.10 1.57 1.35
N ALA A 187 -21.39 1.14 0.13
CA ALA A 187 -20.41 1.09 -0.96
C ALA A 187 -19.81 2.48 -1.27
N SER A 188 -20.65 3.53 -1.31
CA SER A 188 -20.21 4.89 -1.56
C SER A 188 -19.29 5.42 -0.44
N LYS A 189 -19.67 5.26 0.82
CA LYS A 189 -18.84 5.68 1.95
C LYS A 189 -17.47 5.01 1.94
N ARG A 190 -17.42 3.69 1.66
CA ARG A 190 -16.16 2.95 1.56
C ARG A 190 -15.36 3.35 0.32
N ALA A 191 -16.03 3.60 -0.81
CA ALA A 191 -15.41 4.09 -2.03
C ALA A 191 -14.70 5.44 -1.80
N VAL A 192 -15.38 6.38 -1.14
CA VAL A 192 -14.83 7.69 -0.79
C VAL A 192 -13.67 7.52 0.19
N ALA A 193 -13.89 6.85 1.33
CA ALA A 193 -12.86 6.66 2.34
C ALA A 193 -11.59 6.02 1.76
N ALA A 194 -11.73 4.97 0.93
CA ALA A 194 -10.61 4.32 0.28
C ALA A 194 -9.88 5.23 -0.73
N ARG A 195 -10.62 6.06 -1.51
CA ARG A 195 -9.97 6.94 -2.51
C ARG A 195 -9.26 8.12 -1.88
N VAL A 196 -9.78 8.66 -0.78
CA VAL A 196 -9.23 9.86 -0.16
C VAL A 196 -8.17 9.57 0.92
N TYR A 197 -7.85 8.29 1.16
CA TYR A 197 -6.78 7.95 2.08
C TYR A 197 -5.50 8.68 1.68
N ASN A 198 -4.95 9.46 2.61
CA ASN A 198 -3.84 10.38 2.37
C ASN A 198 -4.01 11.26 1.12
N SER A 199 -5.17 11.87 0.91
CA SER A 199 -5.51 12.62 -0.32
C SER A 199 -5.39 11.78 -1.61
N GLY A 200 -5.53 10.47 -1.50
CA GLY A 200 -5.40 9.53 -2.62
C GLY A 200 -3.98 9.03 -2.89
N GLN A 201 -3.01 9.31 -2.02
CA GLN A 201 -1.60 9.00 -2.21
C GLN A 201 -1.21 7.65 -1.60
N ASP A 202 -1.95 6.60 -1.94
CA ASP A 202 -1.67 5.25 -1.46
C ASP A 202 -1.90 4.19 -2.54
N CYS A 203 -1.11 3.12 -2.54
CA CYS A 203 -1.14 2.06 -3.53
C CYS A 203 -2.38 1.15 -3.44
N MET A 204 -3.11 1.15 -2.34
CA MET A 204 -4.38 0.41 -2.18
C MET A 204 -5.60 1.24 -2.59
N CYS A 205 -5.44 2.53 -2.90
CA CYS A 205 -6.55 3.34 -3.38
C CYS A 205 -7.17 2.76 -4.66
N PRO A 206 -8.51 2.72 -4.76
CA PRO A 206 -9.17 2.27 -5.99
C PRO A 206 -8.79 3.15 -7.20
N ASN A 207 -8.38 2.52 -8.31
CA ASN A 207 -8.02 3.23 -9.54
C ASN A 207 -9.22 3.38 -10.47
N VAL A 208 -10.19 2.46 -10.39
CA VAL A 208 -11.38 2.41 -11.22
C VAL A 208 -12.58 1.87 -10.42
N TYR A 209 -13.74 2.47 -10.66
CA TYR A 209 -15.02 2.08 -10.05
C TYR A 209 -15.94 1.51 -11.12
N PHE A 210 -16.02 0.18 -11.21
CA PHE A 210 -16.98 -0.48 -12.08
C PHE A 210 -18.35 -0.47 -11.43
N VAL A 211 -19.33 0.16 -12.07
CA VAL A 211 -20.68 0.31 -11.54
C VAL A 211 -21.68 -0.25 -12.54
N HIS A 212 -22.52 -1.20 -12.10
CA HIS A 212 -23.56 -1.75 -12.92
C HIS A 212 -24.51 -0.64 -13.43
N GLU A 213 -24.87 -0.64 -14.71
CA GLU A 213 -25.59 0.48 -15.35
C GLU A 213 -26.88 0.85 -14.61
N ASN A 214 -27.62 -0.14 -14.06
CA ASN A 214 -28.85 0.09 -13.30
C ASN A 214 -28.61 0.80 -11.96
N MET A 215 -27.38 0.80 -11.44
CA MET A 215 -27.02 1.45 -10.17
C MET A 215 -26.34 2.79 -10.36
N LYS A 216 -25.95 3.14 -11.58
CA LYS A 216 -25.13 4.30 -11.92
C LYS A 216 -25.65 5.60 -11.33
N GLU A 217 -26.91 5.95 -11.62
CA GLU A 217 -27.45 7.25 -11.23
C GLU A 217 -27.53 7.38 -9.70
N ARG A 218 -27.96 6.32 -9.01
CA ARG A 218 -28.02 6.28 -7.54
C ARG A 218 -26.63 6.35 -6.93
N PHE A 219 -25.67 5.56 -7.44
CA PHE A 219 -24.30 5.56 -6.94
C PHE A 219 -23.63 6.92 -7.14
N LEU A 220 -23.73 7.53 -8.33
CA LEU A 220 -23.15 8.85 -8.60
C LEU A 220 -23.74 9.94 -7.70
N ALA A 221 -25.06 9.93 -7.49
CA ALA A 221 -25.70 10.91 -6.61
C ALA A 221 -25.18 10.77 -5.16
N THR A 222 -25.09 9.53 -4.64
CA THR A 222 -24.59 9.26 -3.29
C THR A 222 -23.10 9.60 -3.17
N LEU A 223 -22.28 9.15 -4.14
CA LEU A 223 -20.84 9.42 -4.18
C LEU A 223 -20.51 10.91 -4.15
N ILE A 224 -21.22 11.70 -4.99
CA ILE A 224 -21.02 13.15 -5.06
C ILE A 224 -21.47 13.82 -3.74
N GLN A 225 -22.52 13.31 -3.12
CA GLN A 225 -22.95 13.81 -1.81
C GLN A 225 -21.91 13.54 -0.74
N ASP A 226 -21.39 12.30 -0.66
CA ASP A 226 -20.35 11.92 0.30
C ASP A 226 -19.05 12.72 0.06
N ILE A 227 -18.69 12.98 -1.20
CA ILE A 227 -17.52 13.81 -1.55
C ILE A 227 -17.71 15.27 -1.07
N LYS A 228 -18.91 15.84 -1.16
CA LYS A 228 -19.17 17.20 -0.70
C LYS A 228 -19.05 17.39 0.82
N GLU A 229 -19.15 16.31 1.57
CA GLU A 229 -18.98 16.32 3.03
C GLU A 229 -17.52 16.26 3.47
N LEU A 230 -16.57 16.02 2.54
CA LEU A 230 -15.16 15.94 2.85
C LEU A 230 -14.59 17.28 3.33
N GLN A 231 -13.81 17.24 4.39
CA GLN A 231 -13.08 18.41 4.86
C GLN A 231 -11.75 18.54 4.11
N ILE A 232 -11.52 19.76 3.62
CA ILE A 232 -10.34 20.11 2.83
C ILE A 232 -9.52 21.14 3.61
N GLY A 233 -8.22 20.93 3.74
CA GLY A 233 -7.39 21.88 4.47
C GLY A 233 -5.93 21.47 4.65
N LYS A 234 -5.32 21.93 5.73
CA LYS A 234 -3.94 21.58 6.05
C LYS A 234 -3.84 20.11 6.47
N ARG A 235 -2.77 19.47 6.03
CA ARG A 235 -2.51 18.04 6.26
C ARG A 235 -2.49 17.63 7.73
N ASN A 236 -1.92 18.48 8.60
CA ASN A 236 -1.77 18.20 10.03
C ASN A 236 -2.99 18.59 10.89
N VAL A 237 -4.14 18.85 10.29
CA VAL A 237 -5.38 19.20 11.02
C VAL A 237 -6.32 18.00 11.00
N PRO A 238 -6.76 17.50 12.18
CA PRO A 238 -7.72 16.40 12.28
C PRO A 238 -8.99 16.66 11.45
N GLY A 239 -9.50 15.62 10.79
CA GLY A 239 -10.68 15.68 9.95
C GLY A 239 -10.44 16.18 8.52
N ASN A 240 -9.32 16.85 8.24
CA ASN A 240 -8.96 17.22 6.88
C ASN A 240 -8.41 15.99 6.13
N VAL A 241 -9.24 15.37 5.30
CA VAL A 241 -8.89 14.19 4.52
C VAL A 241 -8.28 14.52 3.16
N ILE A 242 -8.49 15.75 2.68
CA ILE A 242 -7.91 16.29 1.44
C ILE A 242 -7.01 17.47 1.78
N ALA A 243 -5.77 17.38 1.36
CA ALA A 243 -4.74 18.41 1.52
C ALA A 243 -3.93 18.55 0.22
N PRO A 244 -3.09 19.61 0.07
CA PRO A 244 -2.09 19.65 -0.99
C PRO A 244 -1.27 18.37 -1.05
N LEU A 245 -1.04 17.85 -2.25
CA LEU A 245 -0.33 16.59 -2.46
C LEU A 245 1.13 16.73 -2.03
N PHE A 246 1.70 15.67 -1.51
CA PHE A 246 3.08 15.68 -1.02
C PHE A 246 4.09 15.54 -2.18
N TYR A 247 3.80 14.65 -3.13
CA TYR A 247 4.73 14.38 -4.21
C TYR A 247 4.58 15.41 -5.33
N GLU A 248 5.72 15.97 -5.75
CA GLU A 248 5.79 16.87 -6.91
C GLU A 248 5.35 16.18 -8.20
N GLY A 249 4.74 16.93 -9.11
CA GLY A 249 4.30 16.46 -10.42
C GLY A 249 2.95 15.74 -10.46
N LEU A 250 2.31 15.51 -9.31
CA LEU A 250 1.02 14.81 -9.28
C LEU A 250 -0.14 15.69 -9.76
N SER A 251 -0.13 16.97 -9.41
CA SER A 251 -1.14 17.91 -9.89
C SER A 251 -1.03 18.15 -11.40
N GLU A 252 0.18 18.18 -11.96
CA GLU A 252 0.40 18.27 -13.40
C GLU A 252 -0.14 17.02 -14.12
N GLN A 253 0.17 15.83 -13.60
CA GLN A 253 -0.35 14.58 -14.14
C GLN A 253 -1.89 14.53 -14.08
N ALA A 254 -2.47 14.97 -12.97
CA ALA A 254 -3.92 15.07 -12.83
C ALA A 254 -4.53 16.06 -13.82
N GLN A 255 -3.92 17.24 -14.00
CA GLN A 255 -4.38 18.25 -14.95
C GLN A 255 -4.37 17.72 -16.39
N ASP A 256 -3.30 17.04 -16.79
CA ASP A 256 -3.19 16.44 -18.14
C ASP A 256 -4.32 15.42 -18.36
N TYR A 257 -4.54 14.55 -17.40
CA TYR A 257 -5.62 13.56 -17.48
C TYR A 257 -7.01 14.21 -17.52
N LEU A 258 -7.29 15.15 -16.61
CA LEU A 258 -8.60 15.84 -16.55
C LEU A 258 -8.86 16.69 -17.80
N THR A 259 -7.82 17.23 -18.42
CA THR A 259 -7.94 17.93 -19.72
C THR A 259 -8.40 16.98 -20.84
N GLN A 260 -7.87 15.75 -20.87
CA GLN A 260 -8.30 14.74 -21.82
C GLN A 260 -9.73 14.25 -21.55
N MET A 261 -10.14 14.22 -20.28
CA MET A 261 -11.44 13.74 -19.82
C MET A 261 -12.49 14.84 -19.58
N LYS A 262 -12.24 16.08 -20.03
CA LYS A 262 -13.06 17.25 -19.69
C LYS A 262 -14.57 17.05 -19.92
N ASP A 263 -14.95 16.39 -21.02
CA ASP A 263 -16.36 16.17 -21.37
C ASP A 263 -17.00 15.01 -20.58
N ARG A 264 -16.26 14.36 -19.69
CA ARG A 264 -16.67 13.23 -18.85
C ARG A 264 -16.62 13.56 -17.36
N ILE A 265 -16.18 14.76 -17.01
CA ILE A 265 -16.18 15.23 -15.62
C ILE A 265 -17.62 15.57 -15.24
N VAL A 266 -18.13 14.93 -14.19
CA VAL A 266 -19.49 15.17 -13.67
C VAL A 266 -19.48 15.92 -12.32
N TYR A 267 -18.31 15.98 -11.66
CA TYR A 267 -18.10 16.73 -10.42
C TYR A 267 -16.61 17.09 -10.26
N GLY A 268 -16.33 18.27 -9.66
CA GLY A 268 -14.98 18.75 -9.42
C GLY A 268 -14.26 19.18 -10.70
N GLY A 269 -12.98 18.87 -10.78
CA GLY A 269 -12.13 19.12 -11.96
C GLY A 269 -11.13 20.26 -11.78
N ALA A 270 -11.14 20.95 -10.64
CA ALA A 270 -10.17 22.00 -10.38
C ALA A 270 -8.80 21.44 -9.95
N VAL A 271 -7.74 22.02 -10.51
CA VAL A 271 -6.35 21.72 -10.16
C VAL A 271 -5.63 23.04 -9.88
N ASP A 272 -4.93 23.14 -8.75
CA ASP A 272 -4.07 24.26 -8.43
C ASP A 272 -2.61 23.82 -8.37
N LEU A 273 -1.88 24.09 -9.46
CA LEU A 273 -0.46 23.73 -9.58
C LEU A 273 0.44 24.50 -8.60
N SER A 274 0.01 25.68 -8.15
CA SER A 274 0.82 26.54 -7.29
C SER A 274 1.02 25.96 -5.88
N ILE A 275 0.06 25.13 -5.45
CA ILE A 275 0.08 24.46 -4.14
C ILE A 275 0.01 22.93 -4.27
N ASN A 276 0.17 22.38 -5.48
CA ASN A 276 0.09 20.96 -5.77
C ASN A 276 -1.23 20.32 -5.26
N TYR A 277 -2.38 20.91 -5.61
CA TYR A 277 -3.70 20.50 -5.13
C TYR A 277 -4.57 20.02 -6.28
N VAL A 278 -5.31 18.96 -6.01
CA VAL A 278 -6.34 18.40 -6.91
C VAL A 278 -7.65 18.30 -6.14
N GLU A 279 -8.69 18.92 -6.68
CA GLU A 279 -10.04 18.80 -6.15
C GLU A 279 -10.55 17.36 -6.31
N PRO A 280 -11.25 16.78 -5.31
CA PRO A 280 -11.93 15.50 -5.49
C PRO A 280 -12.81 15.53 -6.73
N THR A 281 -12.49 14.70 -7.71
CA THR A 281 -13.08 14.77 -9.05
C THR A 281 -13.69 13.45 -9.48
N VAL A 282 -14.91 13.48 -10.01
CA VAL A 282 -15.61 12.31 -10.56
C VAL A 282 -15.63 12.38 -12.08
N VAL A 283 -15.03 11.37 -12.71
CA VAL A 283 -15.03 11.18 -14.17
C VAL A 283 -15.85 9.95 -14.50
N VAL A 284 -16.72 10.02 -15.51
CA VAL A 284 -17.61 8.91 -15.92
C VAL A 284 -17.32 8.46 -17.34
N SER A 285 -17.13 7.15 -17.51
CA SER A 285 -16.93 6.49 -18.80
C SER A 285 -17.83 5.26 -18.94
N SER A 286 -18.02 4.76 -20.15
CA SER A 286 -18.45 3.37 -20.36
C SER A 286 -17.25 2.45 -20.52
N LEU A 287 -17.43 1.17 -20.32
CA LEU A 287 -16.35 0.18 -20.44
C LEU A 287 -15.68 0.22 -21.84
N GLU A 288 -16.47 0.43 -22.89
CA GLU A 288 -15.97 0.58 -24.28
C GLU A 288 -15.06 1.82 -24.47
N LYS A 289 -15.19 2.82 -23.59
CA LYS A 289 -14.52 4.13 -23.68
C LYS A 289 -13.63 4.41 -22.46
N ILE A 290 -13.31 3.39 -21.69
CA ILE A 290 -12.55 3.56 -20.43
C ILE A 290 -11.17 4.21 -20.66
N GLY A 291 -10.53 3.90 -21.78
CA GLY A 291 -9.16 4.32 -22.06
C GLY A 291 -8.14 3.59 -21.16
N GLU A 292 -7.01 4.21 -20.97
CA GLU A 292 -5.98 3.72 -20.04
C GLU A 292 -6.39 4.02 -18.59
N VAL A 293 -6.33 2.99 -17.75
CA VAL A 293 -6.48 3.16 -16.30
C VAL A 293 -5.09 3.30 -15.72
N ILE A 294 -4.82 4.46 -15.16
CA ILE A 294 -3.54 4.78 -14.53
C ILE A 294 -3.69 4.84 -13.01
N GLU A 295 -2.61 4.60 -12.32
CA GLU A 295 -2.55 4.80 -10.88
C GLU A 295 -2.46 6.29 -10.58
N PHE A 296 -3.54 6.84 -10.02
CA PHE A 296 -3.55 8.22 -9.55
C PHE A 296 -3.18 8.27 -8.07
N PHE A 297 -2.18 9.08 -7.73
CA PHE A 297 -1.90 9.46 -6.35
C PHE A 297 -2.59 10.81 -6.01
N CYS A 298 -3.87 10.91 -6.36
CA CYS A 298 -4.71 12.07 -6.12
C CYS A 298 -6.21 11.67 -6.09
N PRO A 299 -7.12 12.48 -5.57
CA PRO A 299 -8.51 12.10 -5.32
C PRO A 299 -9.39 12.12 -6.60
N ILE A 300 -9.02 11.32 -7.61
CA ILE A 300 -9.83 11.14 -8.84
C ILE A 300 -10.60 9.82 -8.74
N PHE A 301 -11.91 9.88 -8.94
CA PHE A 301 -12.85 8.77 -8.97
C PHE A 301 -13.21 8.50 -10.44
N HIS A 302 -12.59 7.51 -11.06
CA HIS A 302 -12.92 7.10 -12.43
C HIS A 302 -14.01 6.05 -12.40
N VAL A 303 -15.25 6.47 -12.59
CA VAL A 303 -16.44 5.60 -12.62
C VAL A 303 -16.67 5.09 -14.04
N VAL A 304 -16.81 3.78 -14.17
CA VAL A 304 -16.97 3.06 -15.44
C VAL A 304 -18.23 2.21 -15.37
N THR A 305 -19.17 2.42 -16.28
CA THR A 305 -20.40 1.61 -16.31
C THR A 305 -20.21 0.31 -17.09
N TYR A 306 -20.78 -0.77 -16.56
CA TYR A 306 -20.85 -2.09 -17.19
C TYR A 306 -22.27 -2.64 -17.14
N ARG A 307 -22.59 -3.64 -17.97
CA ARG A 307 -23.92 -4.28 -18.06
C ARG A 307 -23.90 -5.73 -17.59
N ASP A 308 -22.82 -6.42 -17.84
CA ASP A 308 -22.65 -7.82 -17.50
C ASP A 308 -21.32 -7.98 -16.71
N GLU A 309 -21.37 -8.73 -15.65
CA GLU A 309 -20.20 -9.02 -14.81
C GLU A 309 -19.04 -9.64 -15.60
N GLN A 310 -19.34 -10.38 -16.67
CA GLN A 310 -18.32 -10.99 -17.51
C GLN A 310 -17.50 -9.94 -18.26
N GLU A 311 -18.09 -8.79 -18.63
CA GLU A 311 -17.35 -7.67 -19.23
C GLU A 311 -16.25 -7.16 -18.30
N VAL A 312 -16.52 -7.09 -16.99
CA VAL A 312 -15.53 -6.67 -15.97
C VAL A 312 -14.45 -7.72 -15.81
N VAL A 313 -14.81 -9.01 -15.78
CA VAL A 313 -13.85 -10.12 -15.71
C VAL A 313 -12.94 -10.12 -16.93
N ASP A 314 -13.49 -10.01 -18.12
CA ASP A 314 -12.73 -10.00 -19.38
C ASP A 314 -11.77 -8.80 -19.43
N TRP A 315 -12.23 -7.64 -18.96
CA TRP A 315 -11.39 -6.46 -18.88
C TRP A 315 -10.23 -6.63 -17.90
N LEU A 316 -10.48 -7.17 -16.71
CA LEU A 316 -9.45 -7.36 -15.67
C LEU A 316 -8.46 -8.47 -16.04
N HIS A 317 -8.91 -9.52 -16.72
CA HIS A 317 -8.07 -10.65 -17.11
C HIS A 317 -7.37 -10.47 -18.46
N ALA A 318 -7.53 -9.31 -19.11
CA ALA A 318 -6.78 -9.03 -20.32
C ALA A 318 -5.27 -9.07 -20.05
N PRO A 319 -4.45 -9.64 -20.98
CA PRO A 319 -3.02 -9.87 -20.74
C PRO A 319 -2.24 -8.65 -20.28
N GLU A 320 -2.58 -7.47 -20.79
CA GLU A 320 -1.92 -6.20 -20.45
C GLU A 320 -2.29 -5.70 -19.05
N ARG A 321 -3.33 -6.23 -18.40
CA ARG A 321 -3.83 -5.79 -17.08
C ARG A 321 -3.59 -6.81 -15.98
N VAL A 322 -3.66 -8.10 -16.29
CA VAL A 322 -3.47 -9.16 -15.32
C VAL A 322 -2.10 -9.09 -14.63
N GLU A 323 -1.08 -8.60 -15.33
CA GLU A 323 0.27 -8.39 -14.79
C GLU A 323 0.34 -7.26 -13.75
N SER A 324 -0.65 -6.38 -13.72
CA SER A 324 -0.73 -5.25 -12.78
C SER A 324 -1.83 -5.43 -11.73
N THR A 325 -2.40 -6.63 -11.56
CA THR A 325 -3.45 -6.88 -10.57
C THR A 325 -2.90 -6.88 -9.15
N LEU A 326 -3.54 -6.14 -8.24
CA LEU A 326 -3.22 -6.12 -6.82
C LEU A 326 -4.41 -6.66 -6.00
N GLY A 327 -5.45 -5.88 -5.81
CA GLY A 327 -6.63 -6.27 -5.05
C GLY A 327 -7.92 -5.76 -5.68
N ALA A 328 -9.05 -6.29 -5.24
CA ALA A 328 -10.37 -5.89 -5.71
C ALA A 328 -11.36 -5.78 -4.55
N SER A 329 -12.16 -4.71 -4.54
CA SER A 329 -13.29 -4.55 -3.62
C SER A 329 -14.58 -4.82 -4.38
N VAL A 330 -15.39 -5.79 -3.95
CA VAL A 330 -16.59 -6.25 -4.68
C VAL A 330 -17.83 -6.11 -3.81
N PHE A 331 -18.82 -5.37 -4.29
CA PHE A 331 -20.06 -5.08 -3.57
C PHE A 331 -21.27 -5.63 -4.33
N GLY A 332 -22.04 -6.52 -3.67
CA GLY A 332 -23.31 -7.02 -4.18
C GLY A 332 -23.19 -7.98 -5.38
N VAL A 333 -22.02 -8.59 -5.62
CA VAL A 333 -21.77 -9.58 -6.70
C VAL A 333 -20.88 -10.71 -6.21
N PRO A 334 -21.40 -11.62 -5.37
CA PRO A 334 -20.60 -12.73 -4.82
C PRO A 334 -19.98 -13.63 -5.89
N GLU A 335 -20.61 -13.76 -7.07
CA GLU A 335 -20.08 -14.57 -8.18
C GLU A 335 -18.76 -14.00 -8.73
N LEU A 336 -18.57 -12.66 -8.71
CA LEU A 336 -17.30 -12.04 -9.10
C LEU A 336 -16.19 -12.29 -8.08
N VAL A 337 -16.53 -12.36 -6.80
CA VAL A 337 -15.55 -12.66 -5.74
C VAL A 337 -14.82 -13.95 -6.06
N GLU A 338 -15.55 -15.03 -6.38
CA GLU A 338 -14.95 -16.33 -6.70
C GLU A 338 -14.11 -16.30 -8.00
N LYS A 339 -14.58 -15.58 -9.03
CA LYS A 339 -13.86 -15.47 -10.31
C LYS A 339 -12.54 -14.70 -10.16
N LEU A 340 -12.48 -13.69 -9.29
CA LEU A 340 -11.30 -12.84 -9.12
C LEU A 340 -10.28 -13.37 -8.11
N ARG A 341 -10.63 -14.30 -7.21
CA ARG A 341 -9.71 -14.85 -6.18
C ARG A 341 -8.42 -15.47 -6.73
N SER A 342 -8.42 -15.89 -7.99
CA SER A 342 -7.23 -16.47 -8.62
C SER A 342 -6.21 -15.43 -9.07
N THR A 343 -6.61 -14.17 -9.17
CA THR A 343 -5.79 -13.08 -9.73
C THR A 343 -5.69 -11.86 -8.81
N HIS A 344 -6.58 -11.73 -7.81
CA HIS A 344 -6.64 -10.60 -6.89
C HIS A 344 -6.79 -11.06 -5.45
N ILE A 345 -6.32 -10.27 -4.49
CA ILE A 345 -6.90 -10.29 -3.14
C ILE A 345 -8.27 -9.62 -3.24
N VAL A 346 -9.30 -10.31 -2.78
CA VAL A 346 -10.69 -9.83 -2.96
C VAL A 346 -11.33 -9.58 -1.60
N SER A 347 -11.87 -8.38 -1.42
CA SER A 347 -12.78 -8.04 -0.31
C SER A 347 -14.23 -8.08 -0.79
N GLU A 348 -15.11 -8.66 0.00
CA GLU A 348 -16.54 -8.77 -0.28
C GLU A 348 -17.32 -7.83 0.64
N ASN A 349 -18.03 -6.85 0.05
CA ASN A 349 -18.77 -5.79 0.75
C ASN A 349 -17.91 -5.01 1.78
N LEU A 350 -16.62 -4.96 1.53
CA LEU A 350 -15.59 -4.28 2.30
C LEU A 350 -14.58 -3.62 1.34
N SER A 351 -13.81 -2.65 1.80
CA SER A 351 -12.66 -2.13 1.06
C SER A 351 -11.41 -2.99 1.31
N LEU A 352 -10.36 -2.80 0.51
CA LEU A 352 -9.06 -3.45 0.75
C LEU A 352 -8.46 -3.03 2.11
N TYR A 353 -8.70 -1.79 2.55
CA TYR A 353 -8.24 -1.30 3.86
C TYR A 353 -8.90 -2.02 5.04
N ASP A 354 -10.14 -2.52 4.86
CA ASP A 354 -10.86 -3.24 5.92
C ASP A 354 -10.34 -4.68 6.12
N ILE A 355 -9.68 -5.26 5.12
CA ILE A 355 -9.19 -6.66 5.15
C ILE A 355 -7.67 -6.74 5.25
N GLU A 356 -6.95 -5.63 5.05
CA GLU A 356 -5.51 -5.59 5.17
C GLU A 356 -5.07 -5.95 6.59
N ASN A 357 -4.07 -6.84 6.68
CA ASN A 357 -3.49 -7.27 7.94
C ASN A 357 -2.01 -7.59 7.73
N GLY A 358 -1.14 -6.78 8.32
CA GLY A 358 0.30 -6.87 8.16
C GLY A 358 0.95 -8.19 8.60
N ASN A 359 0.24 -9.03 9.36
CA ASN A 359 0.70 -10.36 9.76
C ASN A 359 0.21 -11.50 8.83
N HIS A 360 -0.39 -11.12 7.68
CA HIS A 360 -0.84 -12.06 6.65
C HIS A 360 -0.25 -11.69 5.28
N PRO A 361 -0.07 -12.67 4.39
CA PRO A 361 0.36 -12.37 3.02
C PRO A 361 -0.60 -11.41 2.33
N PHE A 362 -0.06 -10.33 1.77
CA PHE A 362 -0.80 -9.32 1.03
C PHE A 362 -0.13 -9.02 -0.31
N GLY A 363 -0.89 -8.48 -1.27
CA GLY A 363 -0.44 -8.14 -2.62
C GLY A 363 -1.18 -8.92 -3.69
N GLY A 364 -0.86 -8.65 -4.95
CA GLY A 364 -1.53 -9.24 -6.10
C GLY A 364 -0.87 -10.51 -6.64
N TYR A 365 -1.37 -10.93 -7.79
CA TYR A 365 -0.85 -12.06 -8.54
C TYR A 365 -0.19 -11.62 -9.86
N GLY A 366 -0.16 -10.32 -10.13
CA GLY A 366 0.54 -9.73 -11.28
C GLY A 366 2.00 -9.40 -10.95
N LEU A 367 2.94 -9.77 -11.83
CA LEU A 367 4.37 -9.52 -11.63
C LEU A 367 4.73 -8.03 -11.50
N GLN A 368 3.93 -7.15 -12.13
CA GLN A 368 4.15 -5.70 -12.03
C GLN A 368 3.68 -5.13 -10.70
N ALA A 369 2.74 -5.81 -10.02
CA ALA A 369 2.24 -5.41 -8.71
C ALA A 369 3.15 -5.89 -7.58
N ASN A 370 3.54 -7.15 -7.59
CA ASN A 370 4.49 -7.72 -6.63
C ASN A 370 5.05 -9.06 -7.10
N TYR A 371 6.24 -9.39 -6.63
CA TYR A 371 6.82 -10.71 -6.86
C TYR A 371 7.86 -11.08 -5.79
N VAL A 372 8.09 -12.38 -5.67
CA VAL A 372 9.29 -12.95 -5.04
C VAL A 372 10.20 -13.51 -6.13
N CYS A 373 11.51 -13.26 -6.01
CA CYS A 373 12.51 -13.86 -6.89
C CYS A 373 13.61 -14.50 -6.04
N HIS A 374 13.92 -15.76 -6.31
CA HIS A 374 15.04 -16.47 -5.72
C HIS A 374 15.73 -17.31 -6.78
N GLN A 375 17.07 -17.16 -6.91
CA GLN A 375 17.89 -17.86 -7.91
C GLN A 375 17.36 -17.73 -9.35
N GLY A 376 16.85 -16.54 -9.71
CA GLY A 376 16.33 -16.24 -11.04
C GLY A 376 14.88 -16.71 -11.30
N ASN A 377 14.23 -17.39 -10.34
CA ASN A 377 12.85 -17.82 -10.46
C ASN A 377 11.92 -16.76 -9.89
N PHE A 378 11.09 -16.18 -10.76
CA PHE A 378 10.07 -15.20 -10.38
C PHE A 378 8.73 -15.87 -10.12
N THR A 379 8.06 -15.47 -9.04
CA THR A 379 6.70 -15.89 -8.73
C THR A 379 5.92 -14.71 -8.17
N SER A 380 4.75 -14.42 -8.75
CA SER A 380 3.82 -13.43 -8.22
C SER A 380 2.76 -14.12 -7.38
N ARG A 381 2.56 -13.63 -6.17
CA ARG A 381 1.55 -14.07 -5.20
C ARG A 381 1.52 -13.08 -4.02
N PRO A 382 0.51 -13.12 -3.17
CA PRO A 382 0.54 -12.40 -1.89
C PRO A 382 1.77 -12.76 -1.05
N LEU A 383 2.52 -11.76 -0.60
CA LEU A 383 3.82 -11.89 0.06
C LEU A 383 3.74 -11.53 1.54
N LEU A 384 4.56 -12.23 2.34
CA LEU A 384 4.89 -11.89 3.73
C LEU A 384 6.32 -12.34 4.00
N ILE A 385 7.16 -11.47 4.55
CA ILE A 385 8.61 -11.72 4.67
C ILE A 385 8.89 -12.99 5.47
N SER A 386 8.27 -13.17 6.63
CA SER A 386 8.44 -14.36 7.49
C SER A 386 8.10 -15.67 6.76
N LYS A 387 7.03 -15.67 5.98
CA LYS A 387 6.60 -16.81 5.14
C LYS A 387 7.62 -17.14 4.05
N GLU A 388 8.09 -16.11 3.33
CA GLU A 388 9.03 -16.30 2.23
C GLU A 388 10.42 -16.73 2.75
N VAL A 389 10.87 -16.16 3.87
CA VAL A 389 12.09 -16.58 4.55
C VAL A 389 12.00 -18.04 5.00
N SER A 390 10.88 -18.43 5.59
CA SER A 390 10.66 -19.82 5.99
C SER A 390 10.65 -20.78 4.78
N ALA A 391 10.03 -20.39 3.68
CA ALA A 391 9.96 -21.20 2.48
C ALA A 391 11.33 -21.46 1.83
N VAL A 392 12.25 -20.47 1.89
CA VAL A 392 13.55 -20.53 1.22
C VAL A 392 14.64 -21.06 2.15
N PHE A 393 14.69 -20.60 3.40
CA PHE A 393 15.77 -20.89 4.34
C PHE A 393 15.36 -21.87 5.45
N GLY A 394 14.09 -22.22 5.57
CA GLY A 394 13.59 -23.24 6.51
C GLY A 394 14.19 -24.59 6.19
N ARG A 395 14.55 -25.38 7.23
CA ARG A 395 14.99 -26.75 7.04
C ARG A 395 13.80 -27.58 6.53
N LYS A 396 14.00 -28.26 5.39
CA LYS A 396 13.08 -29.30 4.91
C LYS A 396 13.02 -30.47 5.87
#